data_d6db57e1c11324800af9fb4abb632df8
#
_entry.id   d6db57e1c11324800af9fb4abb632df8
#
_cell.length_a   1.000
_cell.length_b   1.000
_cell.length_c   1.000
_cell.angle_alpha   90.00
_cell.angle_beta   90.00
_cell.angle_gamma   90.00
#
_symmetry.space_group_name_H-M   'P 1'
#
loop_
_entity.id
_entity.type
_entity.pdbx_description
1 polymer ?
#
loop_
_entity_poly.entity_id
_entity_poly.type
_entity_poly.pdbx_seq_one_letter_code
_entity_poly.pdbx_strand_id
1 'polypeptide(L)'
;YIMELELSIIDYTSPFYEAVLSLRNDILRRPLGLNLYEEDLHEDRDQYIVIAVMEHQLQACLMLKILDHITVKIRQMAVATSMQHKGVGLMIMTYAETFCALNNYTIVELHARKTAVGFYKKLGYQTDGIEFEEVGIPHVKMTKNLS
;
A
#
# COMPACT_ATOMS: atom_id res chain seq x y z
N TYR A 1 16.99 -9.52 -18.10
CA TYR A 1 15.92 -8.50 -18.10
C TYR A 1 16.08 -7.57 -16.88
N ILE A 2 16.20 -6.30 -17.13
CA ILE A 2 16.28 -5.28 -16.08
C ILE A 2 14.92 -4.58 -16.02
N MET A 3 14.31 -4.64 -14.85
CA MET A 3 13.04 -3.98 -14.60
C MET A 3 13.31 -2.55 -14.18
N GLU A 4 12.88 -1.58 -14.99
CA GLU A 4 13.05 -0.16 -14.71
C GLU A 4 11.75 0.43 -14.18
N LEU A 5 11.61 0.45 -12.87
CA LEU A 5 10.49 1.08 -12.20
C LEU A 5 10.91 2.43 -11.63
N GLU A 6 10.13 3.46 -11.94
CA GLU A 6 10.28 4.76 -11.32
C GLU A 6 9.32 4.86 -10.15
N LEU A 7 9.87 5.05 -8.96
CA LEU A 7 9.08 5.22 -7.74
C LEU A 7 9.00 6.69 -7.38
N SER A 8 7.82 7.15 -6.98
CA SER A 8 7.61 8.54 -6.56
C SER A 8 6.43 8.64 -5.60
N ILE A 9 6.32 9.81 -4.97
CA ILE A 9 5.21 10.17 -4.08
C ILE A 9 4.32 11.16 -4.82
N ILE A 10 3.03 10.87 -4.85
CA ILE A 10 2.01 11.76 -5.42
C ILE A 10 0.89 11.99 -4.41
N ASP A 11 -0.06 12.81 -4.76
CA ASP A 11 -1.33 12.92 -4.06
C ASP A 11 -2.50 12.77 -5.04
N TYR A 12 -3.73 12.90 -4.55
CA TYR A 12 -4.93 12.69 -5.37
C TYR A 12 -5.07 13.68 -6.53
N THR A 13 -4.31 14.78 -6.53
CA THR A 13 -4.36 15.76 -7.63
C THR A 13 -3.50 15.33 -8.83
N SER A 14 -2.69 14.29 -8.67
CA SER A 14 -1.82 13.77 -9.74
C SER A 14 -2.65 13.21 -10.90
N PRO A 15 -2.17 13.34 -12.15
CA PRO A 15 -2.77 12.66 -13.29
C PRO A 15 -2.80 11.13 -13.13
N PHE A 16 -1.95 10.54 -12.28
CA PHE A 16 -1.93 9.10 -12.02
C PHE A 16 -3.03 8.63 -11.07
N TYR A 17 -3.77 9.53 -10.42
CA TYR A 17 -4.75 9.11 -9.42
C TYR A 17 -5.84 8.19 -9.99
N GLU A 18 -6.33 8.48 -11.21
CA GLU A 18 -7.31 7.61 -11.85
C GLU A 18 -6.77 6.20 -12.07
N ALA A 19 -5.50 6.08 -12.47
CA ALA A 19 -4.85 4.78 -12.63
C ALA A 19 -4.68 4.07 -11.27
N VAL A 20 -4.41 4.81 -10.20
CA VAL A 20 -4.35 4.28 -8.84
C VAL A 20 -5.69 3.67 -8.44
N LEU A 21 -6.80 4.40 -8.66
CA LEU A 21 -8.13 3.88 -8.36
C LEU A 21 -8.45 2.62 -9.16
N SER A 22 -8.13 2.62 -10.45
CA SER A 22 -8.34 1.47 -11.32
C SER A 22 -7.55 0.24 -10.83
N LEU A 23 -6.29 0.43 -10.47
CA LEU A 23 -5.44 -0.67 -9.96
C LEU A 23 -5.97 -1.21 -8.62
N ARG A 24 -6.32 -0.31 -7.70
CA ARG A 24 -6.91 -0.70 -6.42
C ARG A 24 -8.21 -1.50 -6.62
N ASN A 25 -9.05 -1.06 -7.53
CA ASN A 25 -10.30 -1.77 -7.82
C ASN A 25 -10.02 -3.16 -8.41
N ASP A 26 -9.14 -3.25 -9.39
CA ASP A 26 -8.83 -4.51 -10.06
C ASP A 26 -8.21 -5.56 -9.13
N ILE A 27 -7.32 -5.13 -8.23
CA ILE A 27 -6.56 -6.05 -7.38
C ILE A 27 -7.22 -6.27 -6.01
N LEU A 28 -7.81 -5.22 -5.42
CA LEU A 28 -8.25 -5.25 -4.02
C LEU A 28 -9.76 -5.36 -3.84
N ARG A 29 -10.55 -5.20 -4.89
CA ARG A 29 -12.02 -5.20 -4.79
C ARG A 29 -12.69 -6.19 -5.73
N ARG A 30 -12.43 -6.12 -7.02
CA ARG A 30 -13.07 -7.01 -8.00
C ARG A 30 -12.95 -8.49 -7.67
N PRO A 31 -11.78 -9.00 -7.21
CA PRO A 31 -11.69 -10.41 -6.82
C PRO A 31 -12.60 -10.79 -5.66
N LEU A 32 -13.07 -9.81 -4.87
CA LEU A 32 -14.00 -10.02 -3.76
C LEU A 32 -15.46 -9.74 -4.16
N GLY A 33 -15.73 -9.45 -5.44
CA GLY A 33 -17.06 -9.07 -5.91
C GLY A 33 -17.47 -7.66 -5.51
N LEU A 34 -16.52 -6.82 -5.14
CA LEU A 34 -16.74 -5.44 -4.71
C LEU A 34 -16.31 -4.45 -5.78
N ASN A 35 -16.76 -3.19 -5.63
CA ASN A 35 -16.42 -2.09 -6.53
C ASN A 35 -15.95 -0.89 -5.73
N LEU A 36 -14.68 -0.53 -5.90
CA LEU A 36 -14.07 0.59 -5.20
C LEU A 36 -14.80 1.92 -5.47
N TYR A 37 -15.32 2.10 -6.68
CA TYR A 37 -15.98 3.35 -7.07
C TYR A 37 -17.32 3.59 -6.37
N GLU A 38 -17.84 2.59 -5.67
CA GLU A 38 -19.05 2.72 -4.84
C GLU A 38 -18.71 3.12 -3.41
N GLU A 39 -17.42 3.20 -3.05
CA GLU A 39 -16.96 3.56 -1.71
C GLU A 39 -16.72 5.07 -1.61
N ASP A 40 -16.72 5.58 -0.36
CA ASP A 40 -16.33 6.95 -0.11
C ASP A 40 -14.80 7.06 -0.17
N LEU A 41 -14.30 7.80 -1.15
CA LEU A 41 -12.86 7.98 -1.38
C LEU A 41 -12.35 9.33 -0.86
N HIS A 42 -13.18 10.04 -0.08
CA HIS A 42 -12.84 11.39 0.38
C HIS A 42 -11.55 11.44 1.22
N GLU A 43 -11.27 10.41 2.02
CA GLU A 43 -10.05 10.32 2.82
C GLU A 43 -8.77 10.36 1.99
N ASP A 44 -8.84 9.93 0.73
CA ASP A 44 -7.65 9.90 -0.14
C ASP A 44 -7.04 11.30 -0.32
N ARG A 45 -7.82 12.37 -0.13
CA ARG A 45 -7.37 13.74 -0.28
C ARG A 45 -6.31 14.15 0.74
N ASP A 46 -6.29 13.48 1.90
CA ASP A 46 -5.36 13.79 2.98
C ASP A 46 -4.20 12.79 3.04
N GLN A 47 -4.04 11.97 2.02
CA GLN A 47 -3.04 10.91 2.02
C GLN A 47 -2.01 11.10 0.91
N TYR A 48 -0.80 10.64 1.17
CA TYR A 48 0.22 10.49 0.14
C TYR A 48 0.06 9.16 -0.54
N ILE A 49 0.49 9.08 -1.78
CA ILE A 49 0.41 7.85 -2.58
C ILE A 49 1.80 7.55 -3.11
N VAL A 50 2.31 6.37 -2.80
CA VAL A 50 3.55 5.87 -3.43
C VAL A 50 3.15 5.13 -4.69
N ILE A 51 3.78 5.44 -5.80
CA ILE A 51 3.54 4.77 -7.07
C ILE A 51 4.83 4.22 -7.66
N ALA A 52 4.70 3.15 -8.40
CA ALA A 52 5.76 2.55 -9.22
C ALA A 52 5.26 2.53 -10.66
N VAL A 53 5.99 3.20 -11.55
CA VAL A 53 5.62 3.40 -12.95
C VAL A 53 6.71 2.82 -13.85
N MET A 54 6.30 2.15 -14.92
CA MET A 54 7.20 1.64 -15.95
C MET A 54 6.60 1.98 -17.31
N GLU A 55 7.40 2.61 -18.17
CA GLU A 55 6.95 3.01 -19.51
C GLU A 55 5.63 3.80 -19.48
N HIS A 56 5.55 4.79 -18.57
CA HIS A 56 4.39 5.66 -18.38
C HIS A 56 3.12 4.96 -17.87
N GLN A 57 3.23 3.68 -17.47
CA GLN A 57 2.08 2.93 -16.94
C GLN A 57 2.28 2.56 -15.48
N LEU A 58 1.23 2.75 -14.69
CA LEU A 58 1.24 2.42 -13.27
C LEU A 58 1.30 0.89 -13.09
N GLN A 59 2.25 0.45 -12.29
CA GLN A 59 2.46 -0.98 -11.99
C GLN A 59 2.13 -1.33 -10.55
N ALA A 60 2.25 -0.40 -9.63
CA ALA A 60 1.97 -0.64 -8.23
C ALA A 60 1.66 0.67 -7.51
N CYS A 61 0.95 0.57 -6.41
CA CYS A 61 0.66 1.72 -5.55
C CYS A 61 0.47 1.29 -4.10
N LEU A 62 0.60 2.25 -3.19
CA LEU A 62 0.11 2.14 -1.83
C LEU A 62 -0.23 3.54 -1.32
N MET A 63 -1.08 3.59 -0.29
CA MET A 63 -1.48 4.84 0.33
C MET A 63 -0.77 5.01 1.67
N LEU A 64 -0.39 6.23 2.00
CA LEU A 64 0.22 6.60 3.28
C LEU A 64 -0.73 7.55 4.02
N LYS A 65 -1.32 7.07 5.10
CA LYS A 65 -2.17 7.86 5.99
C LYS A 65 -1.40 8.20 7.25
N ILE A 66 -1.20 9.48 7.50
CA ILE A 66 -0.55 9.93 8.73
C ILE A 66 -1.55 9.83 9.86
N LEU A 67 -1.25 9.01 10.88
CA LEU A 67 -2.13 8.83 12.04
C LEU A 67 -1.83 9.82 13.15
N ASP A 68 -0.54 10.05 13.40
CA ASP A 68 -0.06 11.03 14.38
C ASP A 68 1.37 11.44 14.02
N HIS A 69 2.07 12.16 14.90
CA HIS A 69 3.38 12.73 14.58
C HIS A 69 4.51 11.69 14.50
N ILE A 70 4.26 10.42 14.84
CA ILE A 70 5.25 9.35 14.75
C ILE A 70 4.79 8.13 13.96
N THR A 71 3.48 8.04 13.63
CA THR A 71 2.88 6.82 13.07
C THR A 71 2.26 7.10 11.71
N VAL A 72 2.61 6.26 10.73
CA VAL A 72 2.00 6.26 9.39
C VAL A 72 1.34 4.90 9.16
N LYS A 73 0.13 4.91 8.63
CA LYS A 73 -0.57 3.70 8.22
C LYS A 73 -0.41 3.50 6.71
N ILE A 74 0.12 2.35 6.32
CA ILE A 74 0.15 1.94 4.91
C ILE A 74 -1.17 1.24 4.59
N ARG A 75 -1.80 1.66 3.51
CA ARG A 75 -3.11 1.17 3.08
C ARG A 75 -3.11 0.90 1.59
N GLN A 76 -4.04 0.05 1.15
CA GLN A 76 -4.40 -0.11 -0.26
C GLN A 76 -3.20 -0.43 -1.16
N MET A 77 -2.30 -1.30 -0.71
CA MET A 77 -1.19 -1.74 -1.56
C MET A 77 -1.73 -2.67 -2.64
N ALA A 78 -1.42 -2.33 -3.88
CA ALA A 78 -1.81 -3.13 -5.03
C ALA A 78 -0.67 -3.21 -6.04
N VAL A 79 -0.41 -4.41 -6.55
CA VAL A 79 0.59 -4.66 -7.59
C VAL A 79 -0.13 -5.25 -8.80
N ALA A 80 0.12 -4.71 -9.98
CA ALA A 80 -0.48 -5.22 -11.22
C ALA A 80 -0.18 -6.71 -11.38
N THR A 81 -1.16 -7.47 -11.87
CA THR A 81 -1.05 -8.93 -11.98
C THR A 81 0.22 -9.37 -12.72
N SER A 82 0.57 -8.67 -13.80
CA SER A 82 1.77 -8.97 -14.59
C SER A 82 3.09 -8.72 -13.85
N MET A 83 3.04 -7.97 -12.76
CA MET A 83 4.22 -7.58 -11.99
C MET A 83 4.31 -8.29 -10.64
N GLN A 84 3.36 -9.15 -10.29
CA GLN A 84 3.39 -9.90 -9.04
C GLN A 84 4.50 -10.96 -9.09
N HIS A 85 5.01 -11.31 -7.91
CA HIS A 85 6.09 -12.29 -7.72
C HIS A 85 7.44 -11.88 -8.36
N LYS A 86 7.64 -10.58 -8.59
CA LYS A 86 8.87 -10.03 -9.17
C LYS A 86 9.60 -9.07 -8.23
N GLY A 87 9.23 -9.07 -6.94
CA GLY A 87 9.86 -8.21 -5.93
C GLY A 87 9.34 -6.77 -5.90
N VAL A 88 8.29 -6.45 -6.65
CA VAL A 88 7.73 -5.08 -6.69
C VAL A 88 7.12 -4.69 -5.36
N GLY A 89 6.44 -5.62 -4.68
CA GLY A 89 5.88 -5.36 -3.35
C GLY A 89 6.95 -4.98 -2.34
N LEU A 90 8.08 -5.69 -2.33
CA LEU A 90 9.23 -5.34 -1.48
C LEU A 90 9.77 -3.96 -1.84
N MET A 91 9.91 -3.67 -3.13
CA MET A 91 10.45 -2.41 -3.62
C MET A 91 9.61 -1.22 -3.18
N ILE A 92 8.29 -1.29 -3.35
CA ILE A 92 7.40 -0.18 -3.01
C ILE A 92 7.28 0.00 -1.49
N MET A 93 7.31 -1.09 -0.72
CA MET A 93 7.32 -1.03 0.74
C MET A 93 8.61 -0.40 1.26
N THR A 94 9.75 -0.79 0.70
CA THR A 94 11.04 -0.21 1.08
C THR A 94 11.08 1.30 0.82
N TYR A 95 10.57 1.71 -0.33
CA TYR A 95 10.49 3.13 -0.68
C TYR A 95 9.60 3.89 0.32
N ALA A 96 8.43 3.33 0.63
CA ALA A 96 7.51 3.94 1.59
C ALA A 96 8.12 4.08 2.98
N GLU A 97 8.81 3.05 3.46
CA GLU A 97 9.47 3.08 4.78
C GLU A 97 10.60 4.11 4.81
N THR A 98 11.37 4.21 3.73
CA THR A 98 12.44 5.22 3.61
C THR A 98 11.85 6.63 3.68
N PHE A 99 10.76 6.88 2.95
CA PHE A 99 10.05 8.16 3.01
C PHE A 99 9.61 8.47 4.44
N CYS A 100 8.99 7.51 5.12
CA CYS A 100 8.54 7.69 6.50
C CYS A 100 9.70 8.03 7.43
N ALA A 101 10.80 7.28 7.35
CA ALA A 101 11.97 7.50 8.19
C ALA A 101 12.60 8.88 7.95
N LEU A 102 12.70 9.30 6.68
CA LEU A 102 13.25 10.61 6.33
C LEU A 102 12.37 11.77 6.81
N ASN A 103 11.09 11.51 7.06
CA ASN A 103 10.15 12.50 7.57
C ASN A 103 9.88 12.34 9.07
N ASN A 104 10.77 11.62 9.77
CA ASN A 104 10.78 11.46 11.22
C ASN A 104 9.62 10.64 11.78
N TYR A 105 8.97 9.83 10.96
CA TYR A 105 8.02 8.84 11.44
C TYR A 105 8.78 7.59 11.88
N THR A 106 8.43 7.04 13.02
CA THR A 106 9.14 5.90 13.60
C THR A 106 8.34 4.61 13.60
N ILE A 107 7.03 4.70 13.38
CA ILE A 107 6.14 3.54 13.40
C ILE A 107 5.36 3.48 12.09
N VAL A 108 5.38 2.30 11.47
CA VAL A 108 4.49 1.99 10.34
C VAL A 108 3.51 0.93 10.80
N GLU A 109 2.23 1.18 10.56
CA GLU A 109 1.17 0.23 10.87
C GLU A 109 0.43 -0.13 9.57
N LEU A 110 -0.11 -1.34 9.50
CA LEU A 110 -0.95 -1.75 8.38
C LEU A 110 -1.94 -2.82 8.82
N HIS A 111 -3.00 -2.99 8.03
CA HIS A 111 -3.95 -4.09 8.18
C HIS A 111 -3.64 -5.11 7.08
N ALA A 112 -2.99 -6.20 7.46
CA ALA A 112 -2.61 -7.24 6.52
C ALA A 112 -3.75 -8.23 6.32
N ARG A 113 -4.05 -8.58 5.09
CA ARG A 113 -4.88 -9.76 4.83
C ARG A 113 -4.17 -10.95 5.45
N LYS A 114 -4.92 -11.84 6.07
CA LYS A 114 -4.35 -13.01 6.76
C LYS A 114 -3.38 -13.79 5.86
N THR A 115 -3.71 -13.89 4.58
CA THR A 115 -2.88 -14.57 3.57
C THR A 115 -1.57 -13.85 3.25
N ALA A 116 -1.44 -12.58 3.60
CA ALA A 116 -0.25 -11.76 3.35
C ALA A 116 0.64 -11.57 4.58
N VAL A 117 0.25 -12.10 5.74
CA VAL A 117 1.01 -11.93 6.99
C VAL A 117 2.46 -12.39 6.84
N GLY A 118 2.68 -13.53 6.16
CA GLY A 118 4.04 -14.04 5.93
C GLY A 118 4.93 -13.06 5.15
N PHE A 119 4.37 -12.40 4.15
CA PHE A 119 5.08 -11.40 3.38
C PHE A 119 5.55 -10.25 4.28
N TYR A 120 4.64 -9.69 5.10
CA TYR A 120 4.97 -8.57 5.97
C TYR A 120 5.91 -8.98 7.11
N LYS A 121 5.79 -10.20 7.63
CA LYS A 121 6.74 -10.69 8.65
C LYS A 121 8.17 -10.70 8.12
N LYS A 122 8.38 -11.09 6.88
CA LYS A 122 9.70 -11.07 6.25
C LYS A 122 10.26 -9.65 6.13
N LEU A 123 9.41 -8.65 6.08
CA LEU A 123 9.82 -7.23 6.05
C LEU A 123 10.06 -6.65 7.44
N GLY A 124 9.87 -7.43 8.49
CA GLY A 124 10.10 -6.99 9.87
C GLY A 124 8.85 -6.54 10.62
N TYR A 125 7.67 -6.74 10.06
CA TYR A 125 6.42 -6.40 10.74
C TYR A 125 6.03 -7.48 11.73
N GLN A 126 5.39 -7.07 12.82
CA GLN A 126 4.90 -7.95 13.87
C GLN A 126 3.39 -7.80 14.00
N THR A 127 2.69 -8.91 14.29
CA THR A 127 1.25 -8.87 14.54
C THR A 127 0.98 -8.48 15.99
N ASP A 128 -0.16 -7.82 16.24
CA ASP A 128 -0.66 -7.61 17.60
C ASP A 128 -1.54 -8.78 18.07
N GLY A 129 -1.71 -9.79 17.23
CA GLY A 129 -2.39 -11.02 17.58
C GLY A 129 -3.91 -11.00 17.46
N ILE A 130 -4.52 -9.87 17.11
CA ILE A 130 -5.97 -9.74 17.00
C ILE A 130 -6.39 -9.83 15.53
N GLU A 131 -7.25 -10.80 15.21
CA GLU A 131 -7.84 -10.95 13.89
C GLU A 131 -9.19 -10.23 13.84
N PHE A 132 -9.46 -9.56 12.73
CA PHE A 132 -10.72 -8.85 12.49
C PHE A 132 -11.10 -8.96 11.02
N GLU A 133 -12.34 -8.60 10.69
CA GLU A 133 -12.78 -8.57 9.30
C GLU A 133 -12.69 -7.15 8.72
N GLU A 134 -12.20 -7.08 7.49
CA GLU A 134 -12.17 -5.86 6.69
C GLU A 134 -12.48 -6.29 5.25
N VAL A 135 -13.34 -5.57 4.57
CA VAL A 135 -13.88 -5.92 3.23
C VAL A 135 -14.36 -7.37 3.14
N GLY A 136 -14.89 -7.90 4.25
CA GLY A 136 -15.47 -9.25 4.32
C GLY A 136 -14.47 -10.39 4.43
N ILE A 137 -13.20 -10.12 4.64
CA ILE A 137 -12.16 -11.16 4.79
C ILE A 137 -11.28 -10.91 6.02
N PRO A 138 -10.64 -11.98 6.57
CA PRO A 138 -9.80 -11.85 7.76
C PRO A 138 -8.57 -10.98 7.53
N HIS A 139 -8.32 -10.08 8.48
CA HIS A 139 -7.15 -9.21 8.52
C HIS A 139 -6.51 -9.26 9.89
N VAL A 140 -5.26 -8.85 9.97
CA VAL A 140 -4.48 -8.72 11.20
C VAL A 140 -3.76 -7.38 11.16
N LYS A 141 -3.79 -6.63 12.27
CA LYS A 141 -2.98 -5.43 12.39
C LYS A 141 -1.53 -5.80 12.59
N MET A 142 -0.65 -5.17 11.84
CA MET A 142 0.79 -5.36 11.95
C MET A 142 1.49 -4.02 12.08
N THR A 143 2.62 -4.02 12.79
CA THR A 143 3.43 -2.80 12.99
C THR A 143 4.90 -3.10 12.81
N LYS A 144 5.64 -2.05 12.44
CA LYS A 144 7.10 -2.09 12.35
C LYS A 144 7.66 -0.80 12.95
N ASN A 145 8.69 -0.94 13.77
CA ASN A 145 9.45 0.19 14.29
C ASN A 145 10.62 0.47 13.35
N LEU A 146 10.71 1.70 12.85
CA LEU A 146 11.74 2.11 11.89
C LEU A 146 13.01 2.65 12.56
N SER A 147 12.94 2.90 13.86
CA SER A 147 14.09 3.47 14.58
C SER A 147 15.10 2.43 15.04
#